data_a09eef966e9121381ae5c844fefe209d
#
_entry.id   a09eef966e9121381ae5c844fefe209d
#
_cell.length_a   1.000
_cell.length_b   1.000
_cell.length_c   1.000
_cell.angle_alpha   90.00
_cell.angle_beta   90.00
_cell.angle_gamma   90.00
#
_symmetry.space_group_name_H-M   'P 1'
#
loop_
_entity.id
_entity.type
_entity.pdbx_description
1 polymer ?
#
loop_
_entity_poly.entity_id
_entity_poly.type
_entity_poly.pdbx_seq_one_letter_code
_entity_poly.pdbx_strand_id
1 'polypeptide(L)'
;LEDFHGNSSVNEVQQCLEPVDHARAQASCVGHGERIAVAHLLGDALKPLRPHLLASNIFTSPEIATVGVTQAQVDSGQYQADVLRLDFHTNPRAKMSGAEEGFVKIFARQGSGTVIGGVVVSPRASELIYALALAVTHKLHVDDLADTFTVYPSMSGSIAEAARRLHVRI
;
A
#
# COMPACT_ATOMS: atom_id res chain seq x y z
N LEU A 1 -13.12 1.89 27.49
CA LEU A 1 -11.67 2.13 27.16
C LEU A 1 -10.84 0.93 27.64
N GLU A 2 -11.34 -0.25 27.42
CA GLU A 2 -10.62 -1.51 27.70
C GLU A 2 -10.88 -2.44 26.55
N ASP A 3 -9.83 -3.17 26.15
CA ASP A 3 -9.83 -4.30 25.23
C ASP A 3 -9.81 -4.01 23.70
N PHE A 4 -8.70 -3.41 23.25
CA PHE A 4 -8.23 -3.58 21.87
C PHE A 4 -7.00 -4.51 21.83
N HIS A 5 -7.15 -5.71 22.35
CA HIS A 5 -6.12 -6.76 22.25
C HIS A 5 -6.73 -7.97 21.52
N GLY A 6 -6.44 -8.10 20.23
CA GLY A 6 -6.80 -9.30 19.51
C GLY A 6 -6.61 -9.18 17.99
N ASN A 7 -6.04 -10.19 17.43
CA ASN A 7 -5.71 -10.39 16.02
C ASN A 7 -6.95 -10.34 15.07
N SER A 8 -8.17 -10.17 15.61
CA SER A 8 -9.43 -9.99 14.87
C SER A 8 -9.62 -8.58 14.33
N SER A 9 -9.08 -7.55 15.00
CA SER A 9 -9.29 -6.14 14.65
C SER A 9 -8.71 -5.74 13.28
N VAL A 10 -7.66 -6.42 12.81
CA VAL A 10 -7.02 -6.09 11.53
C VAL A 10 -7.83 -6.58 10.33
N ASN A 11 -8.50 -7.72 10.46
CA ASN A 11 -9.42 -8.20 9.41
C ASN A 11 -10.71 -7.36 9.38
N GLU A 12 -11.18 -6.89 10.54
CA GLU A 12 -12.32 -5.98 10.64
C GLU A 12 -12.00 -4.61 10.02
N VAL A 13 -10.81 -4.07 10.24
CA VAL A 13 -10.34 -2.84 9.58
C VAL A 13 -10.31 -3.02 8.06
N GLN A 14 -9.89 -4.18 7.58
CA GLN A 14 -9.88 -4.50 6.15
C GLN A 14 -11.31 -4.56 5.56
N GLN A 15 -12.30 -5.09 6.29
CA GLN A 15 -13.71 -5.14 5.87
C GLN A 15 -14.39 -3.77 5.91
N CYS A 16 -14.02 -2.91 6.86
CA CYS A 16 -14.51 -1.52 6.90
C CYS A 16 -14.01 -0.65 5.74
N LEU A 17 -13.02 -1.13 4.98
CA LEU A 17 -12.44 -0.38 3.86
C LEU A 17 -13.27 -0.49 2.56
N GLU A 18 -14.15 -1.46 2.40
CA GLU A 18 -14.91 -1.68 1.16
C GLU A 18 -15.93 -0.59 0.80
N PRO A 19 -16.71 -0.02 1.74
CA PRO A 19 -17.64 1.06 1.43
C PRO A 19 -16.96 2.42 1.18
N VAL A 20 -15.67 2.53 1.53
CA VAL A 20 -14.93 3.80 1.49
C VAL A 20 -14.26 4.05 0.13
N ASP A 21 -14.27 3.07 -0.78
CA ASP A 21 -13.56 3.17 -2.07
C ASP A 21 -14.04 4.34 -2.94
N HIS A 22 -15.35 4.65 -2.94
CA HIS A 22 -15.88 5.78 -3.70
C HIS A 22 -15.52 7.14 -3.09
N ALA A 23 -15.58 7.28 -1.77
CA ALA A 23 -15.21 8.51 -1.07
C ALA A 23 -13.69 8.75 -1.08
N ARG A 24 -12.89 7.68 -1.09
CA ARG A 24 -11.42 7.70 -1.21
C ARG A 24 -10.96 8.18 -2.57
N ALA A 25 -11.57 7.69 -3.63
CA ALA A 25 -11.28 8.14 -4.97
C ALA A 25 -11.48 9.65 -5.08
N GLN A 26 -12.47 10.21 -4.38
CA GLN A 26 -12.74 11.65 -4.38
C GLN A 26 -11.64 12.45 -3.65
N ALA A 27 -11.20 12.04 -2.46
CA ALA A 27 -10.19 12.79 -1.69
C ALA A 27 -8.79 12.77 -2.34
N SER A 28 -8.37 11.62 -2.88
CA SER A 28 -7.08 11.49 -3.59
C SER A 28 -7.12 12.13 -4.99
N CYS A 29 -8.30 12.29 -5.59
CA CYS A 29 -8.47 12.88 -6.91
C CYS A 29 -8.45 14.42 -6.91
N VAL A 30 -8.65 15.10 -5.79
CA VAL A 30 -8.76 16.58 -5.78
C VAL A 30 -7.51 17.22 -6.36
N GLY A 31 -6.32 16.95 -5.82
CA GLY A 31 -5.07 17.55 -6.31
C GLY A 31 -4.65 17.10 -7.72
N HIS A 32 -5.02 15.88 -8.16
CA HIS A 32 -4.77 15.41 -9.52
C HIS A 32 -5.85 15.88 -10.50
N GLY A 33 -7.11 15.97 -10.06
CA GLY A 33 -8.21 16.45 -10.85
C GLY A 33 -8.02 17.88 -11.35
N GLU A 34 -7.55 18.77 -10.48
CA GLU A 34 -7.23 20.15 -10.84
C GLU A 34 -6.15 20.23 -11.92
N ARG A 35 -5.06 19.45 -11.77
CA ARG A 35 -3.97 19.40 -12.77
C ARG A 35 -4.46 18.86 -14.10
N ILE A 36 -5.30 17.83 -14.09
CA ILE A 36 -5.90 17.24 -15.30
C ILE A 36 -6.83 18.27 -15.97
N ALA A 37 -7.67 18.97 -15.21
CA ALA A 37 -8.57 19.97 -15.74
C ALA A 37 -7.80 21.14 -16.40
N VAL A 38 -6.78 21.66 -15.72
CA VAL A 38 -5.93 22.75 -16.26
C VAL A 38 -5.19 22.29 -17.51
N ALA A 39 -4.57 21.12 -17.49
CA ALA A 39 -3.84 20.59 -18.65
C ALA A 39 -4.80 20.35 -19.84
N HIS A 40 -6.02 19.84 -19.58
CA HIS A 40 -7.04 19.67 -20.62
C HIS A 40 -7.45 21.02 -21.23
N LEU A 41 -7.63 22.05 -20.42
CA LEU A 41 -7.95 23.42 -20.89
C LEU A 41 -6.81 24.02 -21.72
N LEU A 42 -5.57 23.65 -21.43
CA LEU A 42 -4.38 24.11 -22.16
C LEU A 42 -4.10 23.28 -23.43
N GLY A 43 -4.88 22.24 -23.70
CA GLY A 43 -4.73 21.38 -24.88
C GLY A 43 -3.59 20.35 -24.77
N ASP A 44 -3.09 20.08 -23.55
CA ASP A 44 -2.07 19.08 -23.32
C ASP A 44 -2.63 17.65 -23.49
N ALA A 45 -1.78 16.75 -24.02
CA ALA A 45 -2.11 15.33 -24.11
C ALA A 45 -2.08 14.68 -22.71
N LEU A 46 -3.26 14.35 -22.19
CA LEU A 46 -3.41 13.76 -20.86
C LEU A 46 -3.49 12.25 -20.91
N LYS A 47 -2.81 11.59 -19.95
CA LYS A 47 -3.05 10.18 -19.69
C LYS A 47 -4.37 10.03 -18.93
N PRO A 48 -5.25 9.10 -19.34
CA PRO A 48 -6.49 8.84 -18.62
C PRO A 48 -6.21 8.48 -17.16
N LEU A 49 -6.99 9.03 -16.23
CA LEU A 49 -6.94 8.66 -14.83
C LEU A 49 -7.32 7.18 -14.67
N ARG A 50 -6.49 6.44 -13.95
CA ARG A 50 -6.73 5.03 -13.65
C ARG A 50 -7.04 4.89 -12.17
N PRO A 51 -8.32 4.75 -11.77
CA PRO A 51 -8.72 4.75 -10.35
C PRO A 51 -7.99 3.71 -9.50
N HIS A 52 -7.70 2.53 -10.07
CA HIS A 52 -6.98 1.45 -9.38
C HIS A 52 -5.50 1.75 -9.10
N LEU A 53 -4.93 2.83 -9.64
CA LEU A 53 -3.56 3.28 -9.34
C LEU A 53 -3.52 4.38 -8.28
N LEU A 54 -4.68 4.86 -7.83
CA LEU A 54 -4.73 5.90 -6.81
C LEU A 54 -4.41 5.31 -5.45
N ALA A 55 -3.39 5.87 -4.81
CA ALA A 55 -3.15 5.60 -3.40
C ALA A 55 -4.15 6.38 -2.55
N SER A 56 -4.61 5.80 -1.47
CA SER A 56 -5.50 6.43 -0.51
C SER A 56 -4.98 6.28 0.91
N ASN A 57 -5.30 7.22 1.80
CA ASN A 57 -4.91 7.18 3.20
C ASN A 57 -6.07 7.58 4.11
N ILE A 58 -6.20 6.88 5.24
CA ILE A 58 -7.06 7.24 6.34
C ILE A 58 -6.15 7.73 7.47
N PHE A 59 -6.34 8.99 7.87
CA PHE A 59 -5.54 9.65 8.90
C PHE A 59 -6.04 9.30 10.31
N THR A 60 -6.03 8.02 10.61
CA THR A 60 -6.24 7.48 11.97
C THR A 60 -4.91 7.39 12.72
N SER A 61 -4.90 6.89 13.93
CA SER A 61 -3.67 6.59 14.68
C SER A 61 -3.69 5.10 15.08
N PRO A 62 -2.91 4.25 14.40
CA PRO A 62 -2.04 4.51 13.25
C PRO A 62 -2.81 4.84 11.96
N GLU A 63 -2.13 5.48 10.99
CA GLU A 63 -2.68 5.73 9.65
C GLU A 63 -2.79 4.42 8.85
N ILE A 64 -3.76 4.39 7.92
CA ILE A 64 -3.96 3.24 7.03
C ILE A 64 -3.90 3.74 5.59
N ALA A 65 -2.89 3.30 4.85
CA ALA A 65 -2.73 3.64 3.45
C ALA A 65 -2.84 2.40 2.55
N THR A 66 -3.46 2.57 1.39
CA THR A 66 -3.68 1.48 0.42
C THR A 66 -3.44 1.93 -1.01
N VAL A 67 -3.05 1.00 -1.87
CA VAL A 67 -2.94 1.22 -3.31
C VAL A 67 -3.19 -0.09 -4.07
N GLY A 68 -3.83 -0.02 -5.23
CA GLY A 68 -4.01 -1.16 -6.12
C GLY A 68 -5.04 -2.17 -5.63
N VAL A 69 -4.74 -3.44 -5.84
CA VAL A 69 -5.62 -4.58 -5.50
C VAL A 69 -5.80 -4.71 -4.00
N THR A 70 -7.03 -5.03 -3.58
CA THR A 70 -7.41 -5.23 -2.17
C THR A 70 -7.38 -6.72 -1.79
N GLN A 71 -7.36 -7.00 -0.47
CA GLN A 71 -7.46 -8.37 0.04
C GLN A 71 -8.77 -9.04 -0.41
N ALA A 72 -9.89 -8.33 -0.35
CA ALA A 72 -11.20 -8.87 -0.75
C ALA A 72 -11.23 -9.29 -2.23
N GLN A 73 -10.55 -8.54 -3.11
CA GLN A 73 -10.44 -8.91 -4.52
C GLN A 73 -9.58 -10.17 -4.75
N VAL A 74 -8.59 -10.40 -3.89
CA VAL A 74 -7.81 -11.65 -3.90
C VAL A 74 -8.63 -12.80 -3.35
N ASP A 75 -9.29 -12.60 -2.22
CA ASP A 75 -10.10 -13.63 -1.55
C ASP A 75 -11.29 -14.08 -2.41
N SER A 76 -11.88 -13.17 -3.18
CA SER A 76 -12.94 -13.47 -4.16
C SER A 76 -12.45 -14.19 -5.42
N GLY A 77 -11.13 -14.34 -5.59
CA GLY A 77 -10.53 -14.94 -6.79
C GLY A 77 -10.50 -14.02 -8.02
N GLN A 78 -10.88 -12.74 -7.88
CA GLN A 78 -10.79 -11.77 -8.97
C GLN A 78 -9.34 -11.53 -9.42
N TYR A 79 -8.40 -11.60 -8.48
CA TYR A 79 -6.97 -11.55 -8.73
C TYR A 79 -6.26 -12.73 -8.09
N GLN A 80 -5.40 -13.39 -8.84
CA GLN A 80 -4.48 -14.38 -8.29
C GLN A 80 -3.20 -13.68 -7.86
N ALA A 81 -2.94 -13.66 -6.56
CA ALA A 81 -1.81 -12.96 -5.99
C ALA A 81 -1.17 -13.75 -4.85
N ASP A 82 0.14 -13.69 -4.81
CA ASP A 82 0.92 -14.05 -3.63
C ASP A 82 0.91 -12.84 -2.69
N VAL A 83 0.57 -13.08 -1.44
CA VAL A 83 0.39 -12.04 -0.43
C VAL A 83 1.39 -12.24 0.69
N LEU A 84 2.12 -11.20 1.02
CA LEU A 84 2.97 -11.18 2.20
C LEU A 84 2.63 -9.99 3.09
N ARG A 85 2.47 -10.28 4.38
CA ARG A 85 2.39 -9.31 5.46
C ARG A 85 3.66 -9.38 6.29
N LEU A 86 4.26 -8.21 6.57
CA LEU A 86 5.40 -8.04 7.46
C LEU A 86 5.05 -7.04 8.55
N ASP A 87 5.03 -7.50 9.78
CA ASP A 87 4.73 -6.65 10.94
C ASP A 87 5.94 -5.81 11.35
N PHE A 88 5.69 -4.56 11.79
CA PHE A 88 6.74 -3.61 12.15
C PHE A 88 7.47 -3.94 13.46
N HIS A 89 6.93 -4.80 14.31
CA HIS A 89 7.61 -5.20 15.55
C HIS A 89 9.00 -5.83 15.31
N THR A 90 9.28 -6.31 14.11
CA THR A 90 10.60 -6.84 13.71
C THR A 90 11.55 -5.76 13.20
N ASN A 91 11.04 -4.55 12.92
CA ASN A 91 11.84 -3.46 12.34
C ASN A 91 12.57 -2.65 13.43
N PRO A 92 13.91 -2.52 13.37
CA PRO A 92 14.68 -1.77 14.38
C PRO A 92 14.24 -0.29 14.47
N ARG A 93 13.91 0.35 13.35
CA ARG A 93 13.48 1.76 13.34
C ARG A 93 12.12 1.94 14.00
N ALA A 94 11.20 0.98 13.81
CA ALA A 94 9.93 0.99 14.49
C ALA A 94 10.12 0.92 16.02
N LYS A 95 10.98 0.03 16.50
CA LYS A 95 11.34 -0.07 17.93
C LYS A 95 11.91 1.23 18.48
N MET A 96 12.85 1.85 17.76
CA MET A 96 13.47 3.12 18.17
C MET A 96 12.47 4.28 18.27
N SER A 97 11.38 4.24 17.51
CA SER A 97 10.37 5.30 17.47
C SER A 97 9.09 4.97 18.25
N GLY A 98 9.03 3.79 18.91
CA GLY A 98 7.82 3.32 19.58
C GLY A 98 6.64 3.08 18.66
N ALA A 99 6.90 2.81 17.38
CA ALA A 99 5.90 2.61 16.31
C ALA A 99 5.87 1.16 15.84
N GLU A 100 5.88 0.22 16.77
CA GLU A 100 5.95 -1.22 16.50
C GLU A 100 4.60 -1.78 16.02
N GLU A 101 3.51 -1.10 16.34
CA GLU A 101 2.18 -1.47 15.88
C GLU A 101 2.01 -1.13 14.41
N GLY A 102 1.49 -2.11 13.67
CA GLY A 102 1.25 -1.97 12.25
C GLY A 102 2.04 -2.95 11.39
N PHE A 103 1.89 -2.79 10.08
CA PHE A 103 2.46 -3.72 9.11
C PHE A 103 2.57 -3.10 7.71
N VAL A 104 3.37 -3.77 6.88
CA VAL A 104 3.34 -3.65 5.42
C VAL A 104 2.76 -4.94 4.84
N LYS A 105 1.84 -4.83 3.88
CA LYS A 105 1.33 -5.94 3.09
C LYS A 105 1.55 -5.64 1.61
N ILE A 106 2.08 -6.61 0.88
CA ILE A 106 2.33 -6.51 -0.57
C ILE A 106 1.53 -7.61 -1.27
N PHE A 107 0.90 -7.24 -2.37
CA PHE A 107 0.22 -8.15 -3.28
C PHE A 107 1.03 -8.23 -4.57
N ALA A 108 1.58 -9.41 -4.88
CA ALA A 108 2.31 -9.69 -6.11
C ALA A 108 1.48 -10.62 -6.99
N ARG A 109 1.37 -10.32 -8.27
CA ARG A 109 0.66 -11.18 -9.22
C ARG A 109 1.32 -12.54 -9.29
N GLN A 110 0.56 -13.59 -9.08
CA GLN A 110 1.04 -14.97 -9.15
C GLN A 110 1.65 -15.28 -10.52
N GLY A 111 2.77 -15.96 -10.52
CA GLY A 111 3.52 -16.36 -11.71
C GLY A 111 4.36 -15.27 -12.36
N SER A 112 4.04 -13.96 -12.18
CA SER A 112 4.84 -12.87 -12.77
C SER A 112 5.58 -12.03 -11.74
N GLY A 113 5.27 -12.16 -10.44
CA GLY A 113 5.89 -11.36 -9.37
C GLY A 113 5.66 -9.85 -9.47
N THR A 114 4.80 -9.38 -10.39
CA THR A 114 4.51 -7.95 -10.55
C THR A 114 3.72 -7.44 -9.35
N VAL A 115 4.15 -6.34 -8.75
CA VAL A 115 3.43 -5.69 -7.65
C VAL A 115 2.12 -5.09 -8.18
N ILE A 116 1.00 -5.55 -7.64
CA ILE A 116 -0.35 -5.14 -8.07
C ILE A 116 -1.13 -4.41 -6.99
N GLY A 117 -0.62 -4.38 -5.77
CA GLY A 117 -1.24 -3.65 -4.67
C GLY A 117 -0.41 -3.69 -3.41
N GLY A 118 -0.83 -2.89 -2.43
CA GLY A 118 -0.21 -2.87 -1.13
C GLY A 118 -1.00 -2.10 -0.09
N VAL A 119 -0.74 -2.44 1.17
CA VAL A 119 -1.32 -1.81 2.35
C VAL A 119 -0.20 -1.50 3.33
N VAL A 120 -0.26 -0.31 3.91
CA VAL A 120 0.61 0.08 5.02
C VAL A 120 -0.25 0.56 6.17
N VAL A 121 0.00 0.02 7.36
CA VAL A 121 -0.58 0.51 8.61
C VAL A 121 0.57 0.97 9.50
N SER A 122 0.66 2.27 9.77
CA SER A 122 1.81 2.86 10.48
C SER A 122 1.49 4.31 10.84
N PRO A 123 2.17 4.93 11.82
CA PRO A 123 2.03 6.37 12.10
C PRO A 123 2.36 7.31 10.91
N ARG A 124 3.02 6.80 9.87
CA ARG A 124 3.36 7.53 8.64
C ARG A 124 3.07 6.68 7.40
N ALA A 125 1.91 6.04 7.38
CA ALA A 125 1.52 5.21 6.26
C ALA A 125 1.37 6.02 4.97
N SER A 126 0.90 7.26 5.05
CA SER A 126 0.79 8.22 3.94
C SER A 126 2.11 8.45 3.20
N GLU A 127 3.23 8.49 3.92
CA GLU A 127 4.56 8.65 3.35
C GLU A 127 5.10 7.32 2.77
N LEU A 128 4.87 6.22 3.48
CA LEU A 128 5.41 4.91 3.12
C LEU A 128 4.71 4.31 1.89
N ILE A 129 3.41 4.58 1.71
CA ILE A 129 2.64 4.04 0.59
C ILE A 129 3.15 4.50 -0.77
N TYR A 130 3.86 5.62 -0.83
CA TYR A 130 4.39 6.17 -2.08
C TYR A 130 5.28 5.18 -2.83
N ALA A 131 6.13 4.44 -2.12
CA ALA A 131 6.99 3.42 -2.74
C ALA A 131 6.16 2.31 -3.42
N LEU A 132 5.09 1.84 -2.76
CA LEU A 132 4.19 0.85 -3.33
C LEU A 132 3.34 1.43 -4.46
N ALA A 133 2.93 2.70 -4.37
CA ALA A 133 2.21 3.39 -5.44
C ALA A 133 3.07 3.52 -6.71
N LEU A 134 4.36 3.81 -6.57
CA LEU A 134 5.31 3.79 -7.69
C LEU A 134 5.42 2.39 -8.29
N ALA A 135 5.57 1.35 -7.46
CA ALA A 135 5.68 -0.03 -7.91
C ALA A 135 4.44 -0.47 -8.70
N VAL A 136 3.24 -0.19 -8.20
CA VAL A 136 1.98 -0.52 -8.89
C VAL A 136 1.83 0.26 -10.19
N THR A 137 2.13 1.57 -10.15
CA THR A 137 2.00 2.46 -11.32
C THR A 137 2.92 2.05 -12.46
N HIS A 138 4.15 1.68 -12.15
CA HIS A 138 5.18 1.29 -13.12
C HIS A 138 5.26 -0.22 -13.35
N LYS A 139 4.39 -1.00 -12.69
CA LYS A 139 4.35 -2.47 -12.79
C LYS A 139 5.69 -3.11 -12.45
N LEU A 140 6.35 -2.60 -11.41
CA LEU A 140 7.62 -3.14 -10.95
C LEU A 140 7.45 -4.57 -10.43
N HIS A 141 8.51 -5.34 -10.56
CA HIS A 141 8.61 -6.68 -9.97
C HIS A 141 8.95 -6.58 -8.48
N VAL A 142 8.62 -7.61 -7.71
CA VAL A 142 9.04 -7.68 -6.30
C VAL A 142 10.55 -7.60 -6.12
N ASP A 143 11.31 -8.09 -7.10
CA ASP A 143 12.78 -8.03 -7.09
C ASP A 143 13.28 -6.59 -7.22
N ASP A 144 12.61 -5.75 -8.01
CA ASP A 144 12.97 -4.33 -8.12
C ASP A 144 12.89 -3.63 -6.76
N LEU A 145 11.87 -3.98 -5.94
CA LEU A 145 11.77 -3.47 -4.57
C LEU A 145 12.78 -4.10 -3.63
N ALA A 146 13.02 -5.41 -3.78
CA ALA A 146 13.94 -6.18 -2.94
C ALA A 146 15.40 -5.73 -3.11
N ASP A 147 15.79 -5.42 -4.35
CA ASP A 147 17.16 -5.02 -4.71
C ASP A 147 17.40 -3.51 -4.54
N THR A 148 16.32 -2.73 -4.32
CA THR A 148 16.47 -1.29 -4.09
C THR A 148 17.18 -1.03 -2.75
N PHE A 149 18.27 -0.28 -2.79
CA PHE A 149 18.99 0.13 -1.58
C PHE A 149 18.15 1.11 -0.77
N THR A 150 17.87 0.75 0.47
CA THR A 150 17.15 1.59 1.41
C THR A 150 18.07 2.06 2.55
N VAL A 151 17.74 3.19 3.16
CA VAL A 151 18.43 3.64 4.38
C VAL A 151 18.19 2.64 5.50
N TYR A 152 19.24 2.29 6.24
CA TYR A 152 19.13 1.40 7.41
C TYR A 152 19.56 2.14 8.69
N PRO A 153 18.80 2.05 9.79
CA PRO A 153 17.46 1.47 9.88
C PRO A 153 16.37 2.45 9.40
N SER A 154 15.39 1.96 8.64
CA SER A 154 14.24 2.76 8.19
C SER A 154 12.94 1.97 8.19
N MET A 155 11.80 2.68 8.24
CA MET A 155 10.48 2.05 8.09
C MET A 155 10.28 1.52 6.66
N SER A 156 10.77 2.25 5.65
CA SER A 156 10.74 1.83 4.25
C SER A 156 11.53 0.56 3.97
N GLY A 157 12.55 0.27 4.78
CA GLY A 157 13.29 -1.00 4.74
C GLY A 157 12.38 -2.23 4.92
N SER A 158 11.24 -2.09 5.61
CA SER A 158 10.25 -3.17 5.71
C SER A 158 9.57 -3.48 4.39
N ILE A 159 9.43 -2.50 3.48
CA ILE A 159 8.88 -2.74 2.14
C ILE A 159 9.85 -3.63 1.33
N ALA A 160 11.14 -3.29 1.33
CA ALA A 160 12.16 -4.09 0.65
C ALA A 160 12.28 -5.49 1.27
N GLU A 161 12.20 -5.61 2.60
CA GLU A 161 12.24 -6.92 3.28
C GLU A 161 10.98 -7.76 2.97
N ALA A 162 9.80 -7.15 2.92
CA ALA A 162 8.59 -7.83 2.51
C ALA A 162 8.68 -8.33 1.06
N ALA A 163 9.23 -7.52 0.16
CA ALA A 163 9.48 -7.90 -1.22
C ALA A 163 10.47 -9.09 -1.33
N ARG A 164 11.59 -9.07 -0.59
CA ARG A 164 12.54 -10.21 -0.55
C ARG A 164 11.90 -11.51 -0.11
N ARG A 165 11.01 -11.45 0.88
CA ARG A 165 10.30 -12.66 1.36
C ARG A 165 9.26 -13.16 0.37
N LEU A 166 8.72 -12.30 -0.48
CA LEU A 166 7.87 -12.70 -1.60
C LEU A 166 8.68 -13.39 -2.69
N HIS A 167 9.86 -12.88 -3.04
CA HIS A 167 10.75 -13.49 -4.03
C HIS A 167 11.03 -14.98 -3.76
N VAL A 168 11.28 -15.33 -2.50
CA VAL A 168 11.55 -16.74 -2.10
C VAL A 168 10.36 -17.69 -2.32
N ARG A 169 9.15 -17.15 -2.56
CA ARG A 169 7.91 -17.92 -2.68
C ARG A 169 7.39 -18.07 -4.11
N ILE A 170 8.00 -17.34 -5.05
CA ILE A 170 7.68 -17.42 -6.49
C ILE A 170 8.64 -18.40 -7.15
#